data_5560063bc0368af512f45f108128d26b
#
_entry.id   5560063bc0368af512f45f108128d26b
#
_cell.length_a   1.000
_cell.length_b   1.000
_cell.length_c   1.000
_cell.angle_alpha   90.00
_cell.angle_beta   90.00
_cell.angle_gamma   90.00
#
_symmetry.space_group_name_H-M   'P 1'
#
loop_
_entity.id
_entity.type
_entity.pdbx_description
1 polymer ?
#
loop_
_entity_poly.entity_id
_entity_poly.type
_entity_poly.pdbx_seq_one_letter_code
_entity_poly.pdbx_strand_id
1 'polypeptide(L)'
;KLASLGEKKLAAQLCKLAPRLGKRLAADIAQALAEQTVVVPGTNAAAVVLPRLALQLITLRKQRDEVALEVEQRVLAHPLYPVLTSMPGVGVRTAARHLTEVACRAFASAAHLAAYAGLAPVTRRSGSSIRGEHPSRRGNKALKRALFLSAFAALRDPLSRAYYTRKMSQGKRHNQALIALAR
;
A
#
# COMPACT_ATOMS: atom_id res chain seq x y z
N LYS A 1 -22.06 29.18 -5.48
CA LYS A 1 -21.57 29.18 -4.06
C LYS A 1 -20.04 29.33 -3.96
N LEU A 2 -19.20 28.67 -4.79
CA LEU A 2 -17.75 28.84 -4.73
C LEU A 2 -17.32 30.23 -5.23
N ALA A 3 -17.87 30.67 -6.36
CA ALA A 3 -17.59 32.00 -6.93
C ALA A 3 -17.98 33.15 -5.98
N SER A 4 -18.99 32.96 -5.11
CA SER A 4 -19.41 34.00 -4.15
C SER A 4 -18.55 34.05 -2.88
N LEU A 5 -17.73 33.07 -2.60
CA LEU A 5 -16.88 33.00 -1.40
C LEU A 5 -15.62 33.88 -1.49
N GLY A 6 -15.11 34.12 -2.69
CA GLY A 6 -13.85 34.82 -2.94
C GLY A 6 -12.61 33.98 -2.54
N GLU A 7 -11.48 34.24 -3.23
CA GLU A 7 -10.24 33.45 -3.07
C GLU A 7 -9.70 33.42 -1.63
N LYS A 8 -9.72 34.55 -0.91
CA LYS A 8 -9.21 34.64 0.48
C LYS A 8 -9.97 33.74 1.45
N LYS A 9 -11.32 33.73 1.38
CA LYS A 9 -12.14 32.88 2.25
C LYS A 9 -12.01 31.40 1.87
N LEU A 10 -11.91 31.11 0.57
CA LEU A 10 -11.67 29.76 0.05
C LEU A 10 -10.31 29.25 0.53
N ALA A 11 -9.25 30.05 0.43
CA ALA A 11 -7.92 29.69 0.93
C ALA A 11 -7.93 29.41 2.43
N ALA A 12 -8.62 30.24 3.24
CA ALA A 12 -8.71 30.03 4.68
C ALA A 12 -9.41 28.72 5.05
N GLN A 13 -10.45 28.31 4.30
CA GLN A 13 -11.13 27.04 4.52
C GLN A 13 -10.27 25.85 4.06
N LEU A 14 -9.66 25.94 2.90
CA LEU A 14 -8.82 24.86 2.36
C LEU A 14 -7.55 24.64 3.19
N CYS A 15 -6.93 25.70 3.71
CA CYS A 15 -5.75 25.58 4.57
C CYS A 15 -6.03 24.85 5.90
N LYS A 16 -7.26 24.88 6.40
CA LYS A 16 -7.65 24.09 7.59
C LYS A 16 -7.60 22.58 7.32
N LEU A 17 -7.94 22.17 6.09
CA LEU A 17 -8.00 20.77 5.68
C LEU A 17 -6.69 20.29 5.03
N ALA A 18 -6.01 21.17 4.32
CA ALA A 18 -4.78 20.88 3.57
C ALA A 18 -3.78 22.06 3.69
N PRO A 19 -3.05 22.20 4.82
CA PRO A 19 -2.21 23.36 5.10
C PRO A 19 -1.18 23.67 4.02
N ARG A 20 -0.60 22.63 3.38
CA ARG A 20 0.44 22.77 2.36
C ARG A 20 -0.10 23.13 0.96
N LEU A 21 -1.34 22.72 0.66
CA LEU A 21 -1.92 22.84 -0.68
C LEU A 21 -3.04 23.88 -0.74
N GLY A 22 -3.62 24.29 0.39
CA GLY A 22 -4.84 25.08 0.46
C GLY A 22 -4.76 26.41 -0.29
N LYS A 23 -3.65 27.15 -0.16
CA LYS A 23 -3.46 28.44 -0.87
C LYS A 23 -3.40 28.24 -2.39
N ARG A 24 -2.58 27.28 -2.83
CA ARG A 24 -2.43 26.97 -4.27
C ARG A 24 -3.75 26.51 -4.87
N LEU A 25 -4.44 25.60 -4.18
CA LEU A 25 -5.71 25.07 -4.64
C LEU A 25 -6.80 26.16 -4.71
N ALA A 26 -6.79 27.14 -3.79
CA ALA A 26 -7.72 28.26 -3.83
C ALA A 26 -7.47 29.17 -5.05
N ALA A 27 -6.22 29.46 -5.36
CA ALA A 27 -5.84 30.21 -6.54
C ALA A 27 -6.21 29.48 -7.84
N ASP A 28 -5.89 28.19 -7.94
CA ASP A 28 -6.22 27.34 -9.10
C ASP A 28 -7.76 27.31 -9.31
N ILE A 29 -8.55 27.21 -8.26
CA ILE A 29 -10.03 27.22 -8.33
C ILE A 29 -10.52 28.62 -8.76
N ALA A 30 -9.98 29.69 -8.18
CA ALA A 30 -10.38 31.06 -8.52
C ALA A 30 -10.09 31.37 -10.00
N GLN A 31 -8.92 30.96 -10.48
CA GLN A 31 -8.55 31.10 -11.87
C GLN A 31 -9.49 30.31 -12.78
N ALA A 32 -9.71 29.02 -12.49
CA ALA A 32 -10.61 28.17 -13.28
C ALA A 32 -12.04 28.73 -13.35
N LEU A 33 -12.54 29.33 -12.26
CA LEU A 33 -13.85 29.97 -12.24
C LEU A 33 -13.88 31.26 -13.08
N ALA A 34 -12.79 32.03 -13.12
CA ALA A 34 -12.67 33.23 -13.94
C ALA A 34 -12.57 32.91 -15.44
N GLU A 35 -11.90 31.83 -15.79
CA GLU A 35 -11.72 31.37 -17.18
C GLU A 35 -12.92 30.57 -17.71
N GLN A 36 -13.86 30.19 -16.83
CA GLN A 36 -15.01 29.37 -17.21
C GLN A 36 -15.97 30.13 -18.12
N THR A 37 -16.00 29.77 -19.40
CA THR A 37 -16.89 30.36 -20.42
C THR A 37 -18.09 29.47 -20.74
N VAL A 38 -18.03 28.18 -20.41
CA VAL A 38 -19.07 27.20 -20.75
C VAL A 38 -19.53 26.43 -19.50
N VAL A 39 -20.81 26.30 -19.34
CA VAL A 39 -21.43 25.42 -18.33
C VAL A 39 -21.89 24.14 -19.02
N VAL A 40 -21.29 23.00 -18.65
CA VAL A 40 -21.61 21.69 -19.22
C VAL A 40 -22.97 21.21 -18.69
N PRO A 41 -23.83 20.58 -19.55
CA PRO A 41 -25.04 19.90 -19.07
C PRO A 41 -24.73 18.91 -17.95
N GLY A 42 -25.57 18.87 -16.89
CA GLY A 42 -25.35 18.01 -15.74
C GLY A 42 -24.60 18.64 -14.55
N THR A 43 -24.12 19.87 -14.67
CA THR A 43 -23.47 20.60 -13.57
C THR A 43 -24.35 20.70 -12.32
N ASN A 44 -25.68 20.88 -12.48
CA ASN A 44 -26.62 20.90 -11.36
C ASN A 44 -26.71 19.53 -10.65
N ALA A 45 -26.71 18.44 -11.40
CA ALA A 45 -26.69 17.11 -10.82
C ALA A 45 -25.36 16.85 -10.08
N ALA A 46 -24.23 17.23 -10.66
CA ALA A 46 -22.91 17.13 -10.02
C ALA A 46 -22.85 17.96 -8.72
N ALA A 47 -23.45 19.14 -8.68
CA ALA A 47 -23.51 19.97 -7.48
C ALA A 47 -24.28 19.33 -6.32
N VAL A 48 -25.19 18.39 -6.60
CA VAL A 48 -25.92 17.62 -5.58
C VAL A 48 -25.16 16.34 -5.21
N VAL A 49 -24.61 15.64 -6.19
CA VAL A 49 -24.00 14.32 -6.01
C VAL A 49 -22.61 14.42 -5.36
N LEU A 50 -21.74 15.35 -5.83
CA LEU A 50 -20.36 15.45 -5.35
C LEU A 50 -20.25 15.72 -3.84
N PRO A 51 -21.02 16.63 -3.23
CA PRO A 51 -20.98 16.83 -1.77
C PRO A 51 -21.38 15.59 -0.99
N ARG A 52 -22.37 14.83 -1.49
CA ARG A 52 -22.81 13.58 -0.84
C ARG A 52 -21.70 12.52 -0.89
N LEU A 53 -21.08 12.34 -2.05
CA LEU A 53 -19.94 11.42 -2.20
C LEU A 53 -18.76 11.84 -1.33
N ALA A 54 -18.47 13.14 -1.23
CA ALA A 54 -17.43 13.66 -0.37
C ALA A 54 -17.69 13.34 1.11
N LEU A 55 -18.91 13.54 1.60
CA LEU A 55 -19.30 13.17 2.96
C LEU A 55 -19.20 11.68 3.22
N GLN A 56 -19.65 10.83 2.28
CA GLN A 56 -19.50 9.39 2.39
C GLN A 56 -18.03 8.99 2.46
N LEU A 57 -17.18 9.57 1.62
CA LEU A 57 -15.74 9.30 1.64
C LEU A 57 -15.08 9.69 2.97
N ILE A 58 -15.45 10.84 3.54
CA ILE A 58 -14.96 11.29 4.85
C ILE A 58 -15.39 10.29 5.93
N THR A 59 -16.66 9.88 5.94
CA THR A 59 -17.18 8.89 6.90
C THR A 59 -16.47 7.55 6.78
N LEU A 60 -16.31 7.04 5.57
CA LEU A 60 -15.60 5.77 5.32
C LEU A 60 -14.13 5.84 5.74
N ARG A 61 -13.46 6.97 5.53
CA ARG A 61 -12.09 7.16 6.01
C ARG A 61 -12.01 7.11 7.53
N LYS A 62 -12.93 7.77 8.24
CA LYS A 62 -13.00 7.72 9.69
C LYS A 62 -13.23 6.30 10.20
N GLN A 63 -14.20 5.58 9.64
CA GLN A 63 -14.47 4.18 10.00
C GLN A 63 -13.26 3.27 9.73
N ARG A 64 -12.57 3.47 8.59
CA ARG A 64 -11.34 2.73 8.30
C ARG A 64 -10.26 2.98 9.35
N ASP A 65 -10.11 4.22 9.81
CA ASP A 65 -9.08 4.57 10.79
C ASP A 65 -9.43 4.01 12.18
N GLU A 66 -10.71 3.99 12.55
CA GLU A 66 -11.22 3.35 13.77
C GLU A 66 -10.95 1.83 13.75
N VAL A 67 -11.31 1.15 12.66
CA VAL A 67 -11.03 -0.29 12.50
C VAL A 67 -9.53 -0.57 12.48
N ALA A 68 -8.73 0.30 11.86
CA ALA A 68 -7.28 0.14 11.84
C ALA A 68 -6.67 0.20 13.25
N LEU A 69 -7.18 1.07 14.12
CA LEU A 69 -6.78 1.18 15.52
C LEU A 69 -7.15 -0.10 16.31
N GLU A 70 -8.37 -0.60 16.14
CA GLU A 70 -8.81 -1.83 16.80
C GLU A 70 -7.96 -3.04 16.36
N VAL A 71 -7.69 -3.17 15.07
CA VAL A 71 -6.79 -4.23 14.54
C VAL A 71 -5.39 -4.09 15.14
N GLU A 72 -4.86 -2.87 15.23
CA GLU A 72 -3.56 -2.62 15.83
C GLU A 72 -3.49 -3.10 17.28
N GLN A 73 -4.48 -2.75 18.11
CA GLN A 73 -4.55 -3.19 19.49
C GLN A 73 -4.58 -4.72 19.63
N ARG A 74 -5.38 -5.40 18.79
CA ARG A 74 -5.46 -6.88 18.79
C ARG A 74 -4.15 -7.53 18.37
N VAL A 75 -3.45 -6.95 17.39
CA VAL A 75 -2.16 -7.45 16.91
C VAL A 75 -1.07 -7.26 17.96
N LEU A 76 -1.04 -6.10 18.62
CA LEU A 76 -0.09 -5.82 19.70
C LEU A 76 -0.23 -6.80 20.88
N ALA A 77 -1.45 -7.22 21.18
CA ALA A 77 -1.74 -8.21 22.23
C ALA A 77 -1.46 -9.67 21.80
N HIS A 78 -1.16 -9.93 20.52
CA HIS A 78 -0.98 -11.29 20.04
C HIS A 78 0.41 -11.86 20.42
N PRO A 79 0.50 -13.11 20.95
CA PRO A 79 1.76 -13.70 21.42
C PRO A 79 2.89 -13.73 20.38
N LEU A 80 2.56 -13.88 19.11
CA LEU A 80 3.54 -13.88 18.01
C LEU A 80 3.96 -12.49 17.54
N TYR A 81 3.38 -11.42 18.07
CA TYR A 81 3.72 -10.06 17.65
C TYR A 81 5.21 -9.72 17.83
N PRO A 82 5.83 -9.96 19.02
CA PRO A 82 7.25 -9.71 19.19
C PRO A 82 8.13 -10.50 18.23
N VAL A 83 7.76 -11.76 17.94
CA VAL A 83 8.48 -12.61 16.99
C VAL A 83 8.40 -12.04 15.57
N LEU A 84 7.22 -11.60 15.13
CA LEU A 84 7.04 -11.03 13.81
C LEU A 84 7.76 -9.69 13.64
N THR A 85 7.73 -8.84 14.66
CA THR A 85 8.36 -7.51 14.62
C THR A 85 9.87 -7.55 14.86
N SER A 86 10.44 -8.67 15.32
CA SER A 86 11.88 -8.87 15.35
C SER A 86 12.48 -8.99 13.93
N MET A 87 11.67 -9.31 12.93
CA MET A 87 12.12 -9.34 11.55
C MET A 87 12.24 -7.92 10.97
N PRO A 88 13.38 -7.56 10.34
CA PRO A 88 13.54 -6.25 9.73
C PRO A 88 12.42 -5.92 8.74
N GLY A 89 11.88 -4.70 8.85
CA GLY A 89 10.85 -4.20 7.94
C GLY A 89 9.42 -4.71 8.21
N VAL A 90 9.21 -5.50 9.26
CA VAL A 90 7.87 -5.91 9.69
C VAL A 90 7.33 -4.94 10.73
N GLY A 91 6.31 -4.17 10.35
CA GLY A 91 5.54 -3.31 11.24
C GLY A 91 4.17 -3.93 11.57
N VAL A 92 3.38 -3.24 12.40
CA VAL A 92 2.07 -3.72 12.88
C VAL A 92 1.16 -4.17 11.74
N ARG A 93 1.05 -3.40 10.67
CA ARG A 93 0.17 -3.71 9.52
C ARG A 93 0.62 -4.97 8.76
N THR A 94 1.92 -5.16 8.60
CA THR A 94 2.45 -6.36 7.95
C THR A 94 2.34 -7.56 8.88
N ALA A 95 2.59 -7.41 10.18
CA ALA A 95 2.35 -8.43 11.19
C ALA A 95 0.88 -8.86 11.21
N ALA A 96 -0.07 -7.91 11.20
CA ALA A 96 -1.51 -8.20 11.10
C ALA A 96 -1.81 -9.08 9.89
N ARG A 97 -1.27 -8.71 8.72
CA ARG A 97 -1.49 -9.49 7.50
C ARG A 97 -0.85 -10.88 7.58
N HIS A 98 0.36 -11.00 8.13
CA HIS A 98 0.96 -12.31 8.39
C HIS A 98 0.05 -13.18 9.24
N LEU A 99 -0.38 -12.68 10.39
CA LEU A 99 -1.26 -13.42 11.31
C LEU A 99 -2.55 -13.88 10.62
N THR A 100 -3.24 -12.99 9.90
CA THR A 100 -4.50 -13.34 9.24
C THR A 100 -4.35 -14.39 8.13
N GLU A 101 -3.21 -14.40 7.42
CA GLU A 101 -3.00 -15.31 6.30
C GLU A 101 -2.42 -16.67 6.71
N VAL A 102 -1.81 -16.77 7.91
CA VAL A 102 -1.15 -18.00 8.37
C VAL A 102 -1.78 -18.61 9.64
N ALA A 103 -2.62 -17.90 10.39
CA ALA A 103 -3.11 -18.27 11.72
C ALA A 103 -3.79 -19.66 11.78
N CYS A 104 -4.45 -20.09 10.71
CA CYS A 104 -5.17 -21.37 10.66
C CYS A 104 -4.42 -22.45 9.86
N ARG A 105 -3.10 -22.29 9.66
CA ARG A 105 -2.32 -23.18 8.81
C ARG A 105 -1.05 -23.65 9.49
N ALA A 106 -0.77 -24.95 9.38
CA ALA A 106 0.51 -25.52 9.76
C ALA A 106 1.44 -25.57 8.53
N PHE A 107 2.68 -25.13 8.72
CA PHE A 107 3.72 -25.18 7.69
C PHE A 107 4.85 -26.11 8.16
N ALA A 108 5.15 -27.12 7.37
CA ALA A 108 6.20 -28.08 7.68
C ALA A 108 7.61 -27.45 7.63
N SER A 109 7.78 -26.32 6.89
CA SER A 109 9.07 -25.65 6.76
C SER A 109 8.88 -24.21 6.27
N ALA A 110 9.93 -23.39 6.41
CA ALA A 110 10.00 -22.07 5.79
C ALA A 110 9.85 -22.11 4.26
N ALA A 111 10.37 -23.16 3.60
CA ALA A 111 10.20 -23.36 2.16
C ALA A 111 8.73 -23.62 1.78
N HIS A 112 7.98 -24.33 2.62
CA HIS A 112 6.54 -24.54 2.42
C HIS A 112 5.78 -23.22 2.55
N LEU A 113 6.08 -22.39 3.55
CA LEU A 113 5.50 -21.05 3.70
C LEU A 113 5.82 -20.15 2.50
N ALA A 114 7.07 -20.16 2.02
CA ALA A 114 7.48 -19.40 0.85
C ALA A 114 6.77 -19.86 -0.43
N ALA A 115 6.55 -21.15 -0.60
CA ALA A 115 5.77 -21.71 -1.71
C ALA A 115 4.29 -21.31 -1.62
N TYR A 116 3.70 -21.39 -0.43
CA TYR A 116 2.33 -20.96 -0.16
C TYR A 116 2.15 -19.45 -0.45
N ALA A 117 3.10 -18.63 -0.06
CA ALA A 117 3.10 -17.19 -0.37
C ALA A 117 3.37 -16.90 -1.87
N GLY A 118 3.77 -17.90 -2.66
CA GLY A 118 4.14 -17.71 -4.06
C GLY A 118 5.47 -16.96 -4.26
N LEU A 119 6.36 -16.99 -3.26
CA LEU A 119 7.71 -16.42 -3.33
C LEU A 119 8.73 -17.40 -3.94
N ALA A 120 8.47 -18.71 -3.82
CA ALA A 120 9.30 -19.73 -4.43
C ALA A 120 9.19 -19.65 -5.96
N PRO A 121 10.32 -19.67 -6.68
CA PRO A 121 10.30 -19.72 -8.14
C PRO A 121 9.72 -21.05 -8.62
N VAL A 122 9.12 -21.01 -9.80
CA VAL A 122 8.60 -22.19 -10.49
C VAL A 122 9.56 -22.55 -11.62
N THR A 123 10.13 -23.75 -11.54
CA THR A 123 10.94 -24.28 -12.61
C THR A 123 10.05 -24.68 -13.79
N ARG A 124 10.33 -24.13 -14.96
CA ARG A 124 9.72 -24.55 -16.21
C ARG A 124 10.77 -25.24 -17.04
N ARG A 125 10.51 -26.51 -17.35
CA ARG A 125 11.34 -27.31 -18.23
C ARG A 125 10.45 -27.95 -19.30
N SER A 126 10.75 -27.73 -20.56
CA SER A 126 10.10 -28.41 -21.68
C SER A 126 11.16 -28.71 -22.73
N GLY A 127 11.46 -29.99 -22.90
CA GLY A 127 12.51 -30.45 -23.80
C GLY A 127 13.88 -29.83 -23.52
N SER A 128 14.63 -29.59 -24.59
CA SER A 128 15.95 -28.94 -24.54
C SER A 128 15.93 -27.42 -24.57
N SER A 129 14.80 -26.81 -24.99
CA SER A 129 14.72 -25.39 -25.34
C SER A 129 14.25 -24.49 -24.19
N ILE A 130 13.47 -25.00 -23.23
CA ILE A 130 12.94 -24.21 -22.12
C ILE A 130 13.55 -24.70 -20.83
N ARG A 131 14.53 -23.94 -20.33
CA ARG A 131 15.13 -24.15 -18.99
C ARG A 131 15.17 -22.82 -18.27
N GLY A 132 14.41 -22.69 -17.18
CA GLY A 132 14.44 -21.47 -16.41
C GLY A 132 13.54 -21.48 -15.18
N GLU A 133 13.88 -20.62 -14.24
CA GLU A 133 13.07 -20.33 -13.08
C GLU A 133 12.25 -19.06 -13.33
N HIS A 134 10.95 -19.15 -13.13
CA HIS A 134 9.99 -18.08 -13.35
C HIS A 134 9.28 -17.68 -12.05
N PRO A 135 8.88 -16.42 -11.91
CA PRO A 135 8.07 -16.00 -10.76
C PRO A 135 6.77 -16.81 -10.71
N SER A 136 6.44 -17.33 -9.53
CA SER A 136 5.15 -17.97 -9.32
C SER A 136 4.02 -16.95 -9.50
N ARG A 137 3.03 -17.27 -10.30
CA ARG A 137 1.74 -16.53 -10.39
C ARG A 137 0.69 -17.09 -9.45
N ARG A 138 0.97 -18.23 -8.81
CA ARG A 138 0.12 -18.92 -7.83
C ARG A 138 0.49 -18.48 -6.41
N GLY A 139 -0.26 -18.97 -5.43
CA GLY A 139 -0.04 -18.71 -4.01
C GLY A 139 -0.88 -17.57 -3.45
N ASN A 140 -0.72 -17.32 -2.18
CA ASN A 140 -1.44 -16.28 -1.45
C ASN A 140 -0.89 -14.89 -1.79
N LYS A 141 -1.62 -14.15 -2.62
CA LYS A 141 -1.21 -12.83 -3.11
C LYS A 141 -1.13 -11.78 -1.99
N ALA A 142 -1.98 -11.90 -0.96
CA ALA A 142 -2.01 -10.97 0.15
C ALA A 142 -0.75 -11.14 1.03
N LEU A 143 -0.42 -12.38 1.37
CA LEU A 143 0.81 -12.71 2.09
C LEU A 143 2.06 -12.35 1.29
N LYS A 144 2.08 -12.67 -0.01
CA LYS A 144 3.18 -12.27 -0.91
C LYS A 144 3.44 -10.77 -0.88
N ARG A 145 2.37 -9.97 -0.94
CA ARG A 145 2.47 -8.52 -0.89
C ARG A 145 3.01 -8.04 0.47
N ALA A 146 2.56 -8.62 1.57
CA ALA A 146 3.04 -8.27 2.91
C ALA A 146 4.53 -8.55 3.04
N LEU A 147 4.98 -9.75 2.65
CA LEU A 147 6.39 -10.16 2.66
C LEU A 147 7.25 -9.28 1.74
N PHE A 148 6.75 -8.94 0.56
CA PHE A 148 7.45 -8.02 -0.36
C PHE A 148 7.62 -6.63 0.24
N LEU A 149 6.57 -6.07 0.86
CA LEU A 149 6.64 -4.76 1.51
C LEU A 149 7.57 -4.77 2.72
N SER A 150 7.59 -5.85 3.51
CA SER A 150 8.54 -6.04 4.59
C SER A 150 9.98 -6.08 4.08
N ALA A 151 10.25 -6.82 3.02
CA ALA A 151 11.56 -6.87 2.40
C ALA A 151 12.00 -5.50 1.83
N PHE A 152 11.08 -4.74 1.25
CA PHE A 152 11.37 -3.39 0.79
C PHE A 152 11.73 -2.44 1.96
N ALA A 153 10.98 -2.50 3.05
CA ALA A 153 11.26 -1.72 4.25
C ALA A 153 12.57 -2.17 4.93
N ALA A 154 12.87 -3.47 4.89
CA ALA A 154 14.09 -4.05 5.42
C ALA A 154 15.38 -3.59 4.71
N LEU A 155 15.30 -2.94 3.56
CA LEU A 155 16.49 -2.34 2.92
C LEU A 155 17.15 -1.24 3.75
N ARG A 156 16.52 -0.78 4.83
CA ARG A 156 17.13 0.13 5.82
C ARG A 156 18.04 -0.61 6.79
N ASP A 157 17.83 -1.90 6.98
CA ASP A 157 18.69 -2.75 7.79
C ASP A 157 19.96 -3.13 7.02
N PRO A 158 21.17 -2.97 7.63
CA PRO A 158 22.42 -3.21 6.94
C PRO A 158 22.59 -4.62 6.41
N LEU A 159 22.16 -5.65 7.14
CA LEU A 159 22.29 -7.06 6.74
C LEU A 159 21.38 -7.38 5.55
N SER A 160 20.13 -6.94 5.62
CA SER A 160 19.16 -7.08 4.54
C SER A 160 19.62 -6.36 3.27
N ARG A 161 20.17 -5.15 3.43
CA ARG A 161 20.74 -4.38 2.33
C ARG A 161 21.94 -5.06 1.70
N ALA A 162 22.83 -5.60 2.50
CA ALA A 162 24.01 -6.36 2.00
C ALA A 162 23.56 -7.58 1.16
N TYR A 163 22.57 -8.33 1.65
CA TYR A 163 21.99 -9.44 0.90
C TYR A 163 21.37 -8.97 -0.42
N TYR A 164 20.56 -7.91 -0.39
CA TYR A 164 19.95 -7.33 -1.58
C TYR A 164 21.01 -6.90 -2.61
N THR A 165 22.03 -6.14 -2.18
CA THR A 165 23.11 -5.68 -3.05
C THR A 165 23.86 -6.84 -3.70
N ARG A 166 24.16 -7.89 -2.92
CA ARG A 166 24.75 -9.12 -3.45
C ARG A 166 23.86 -9.77 -4.52
N LYS A 167 22.51 -9.76 -4.35
CA LYS A 167 21.60 -10.30 -5.35
C LYS A 167 21.56 -9.47 -6.63
N MET A 168 21.67 -8.15 -6.49
CA MET A 168 21.79 -7.24 -7.63
C MET A 168 23.10 -7.46 -8.41
N SER A 169 24.24 -7.62 -7.71
CA SER A 169 25.54 -7.91 -8.36
C SER A 169 25.58 -9.27 -9.06
N GLN A 170 24.72 -10.23 -8.64
CA GLN A 170 24.50 -11.51 -9.32
C GLN A 170 23.57 -11.40 -10.56
N GLY A 171 23.26 -10.18 -11.04
CA GLY A 171 22.44 -9.94 -12.23
C GLY A 171 20.92 -9.99 -12.00
N LYS A 172 20.45 -10.08 -10.75
CA LYS A 172 18.99 -10.01 -10.49
C LYS A 172 18.49 -8.57 -10.63
N ARG A 173 17.31 -8.42 -11.24
CA ARG A 173 16.62 -7.12 -11.29
C ARG A 173 16.08 -6.76 -9.90
N HIS A 174 15.82 -5.49 -9.66
CA HIS A 174 15.32 -4.96 -8.38
C HIS A 174 14.21 -5.82 -7.73
N ASN A 175 13.12 -6.07 -8.44
CA ASN A 175 12.02 -6.87 -7.89
C ASN A 175 12.40 -8.33 -7.63
N GLN A 176 13.31 -8.91 -8.41
CA GLN A 176 13.80 -10.26 -8.19
C GLN A 176 14.67 -10.35 -6.94
N ALA A 177 15.50 -9.35 -6.69
CA ALA A 177 16.32 -9.26 -5.50
C ALA A 177 15.45 -9.07 -4.24
N LEU A 178 14.40 -8.22 -4.32
CA LEU A 178 13.43 -8.06 -3.24
C LEU A 178 12.64 -9.34 -2.95
N ILE A 179 12.20 -10.06 -3.97
CA ILE A 179 11.52 -11.37 -3.79
C ILE A 179 12.47 -12.40 -3.16
N ALA A 180 13.76 -12.36 -3.51
CA ALA A 180 14.75 -13.23 -2.89
C ALA A 180 15.00 -12.86 -1.42
N LEU A 181 14.94 -11.59 -1.06
CA LEU A 181 15.02 -11.12 0.33
C LEU A 181 13.76 -11.46 1.13
N ALA A 182 12.59 -11.38 0.50
CA ALA A 182 11.29 -11.69 1.11
C ALA A 182 11.09 -13.20 1.39
N ARG A 183 11.86 -14.08 0.74
CA ARG A 183 11.84 -15.54 0.87
C ARG A 183 12.63 -16.03 2.08
#